data_f7b280c7f04ac1d5ca742673d776a31d
#
_entry.id   f7b280c7f04ac1d5ca742673d776a31d
#
_cell.length_a   1.000
_cell.length_b   1.000
_cell.length_c   1.000
_cell.angle_alpha   90.00
_cell.angle_beta   90.00
_cell.angle_gamma   90.00
#
_symmetry.space_group_name_H-M   'P 1'
#
loop_
_entity.id
_entity.type
_entity.pdbx_description
1 polymer ?
#
loop_
_entity_poly.entity_id
_entity_poly.type
_entity_poly.pdbx_seq_one_letter_code
_entity_poly.pdbx_strand_id
1 'polypeptide(L)'
;MSLEITCGYLHTIQRMADDIWADPMKNNDLIADVVGLKAILENQSVNFTEITGTKNNELRVEWLTKCDITPTSCSDDCTITGEDADPQCKDYEIECLYETSFKVPLRAYRDRTIEMQQSIAFQKLAHMKALDERLVIYAGAGVLANLGTNLFTQGVGNVVGTTTFIAPQYWDDAIWGYFDQVKRLNKFRNPYLVTGNNLYQLLFNRTLEACNADGCGNFKKINTIKVYQDPENVETYAPGDTFMIHKTAVAFLNKAWNKINPINAELKAGQYWEWSEESKNLPGVWYDFTMRETCESNDFYQAYKIKVHGLLAVNPFPCDENNTGILMFECGTGD
;
A
#
# COMPACT_ATOMS: atom_id res chain seq x y z
N MET A 1 21.19 31.56 22.03
CA MET A 1 22.18 30.50 21.77
C MET A 1 21.56 29.63 20.71
N SER A 2 21.95 29.75 19.42
CA SER A 2 21.45 28.87 18.38
C SER A 2 22.13 27.51 18.61
N LEU A 3 21.36 26.45 18.74
CA LEU A 3 21.91 25.10 18.63
C LEU A 3 22.49 24.99 17.21
N GLU A 4 23.79 24.80 17.07
CA GLU A 4 24.35 24.45 15.77
C GLU A 4 23.76 23.06 15.35
N ILE A 5 22.78 23.11 14.49
CA ILE A 5 22.23 21.91 13.92
C ILE A 5 23.24 21.37 12.92
N THR A 6 23.81 20.25 13.27
CA THR A 6 24.77 19.53 12.43
C THR A 6 24.16 18.22 11.93
N CYS A 7 24.71 17.63 10.87
CA CYS A 7 24.33 16.26 10.45
C CYS A 7 24.40 15.27 11.62
N GLY A 8 25.34 15.45 12.56
CA GLY A 8 25.45 14.64 13.76
C GLY A 8 24.23 14.74 14.70
N TYR A 9 23.60 15.90 14.77
CA TYR A 9 22.37 16.10 15.54
C TYR A 9 21.19 15.30 14.95
N LEU A 10 20.96 15.39 13.64
CA LEU A 10 19.92 14.63 12.94
C LEU A 10 20.16 13.12 13.03
N HIS A 11 21.41 12.70 12.91
CA HIS A 11 21.78 11.29 13.08
C HIS A 11 21.49 10.78 14.49
N THR A 12 21.71 11.61 15.53
CA THR A 12 21.36 11.25 16.91
C THR A 12 19.86 11.06 17.09
N ILE A 13 19.04 11.95 16.52
CA ILE A 13 17.58 11.81 16.53
C ILE A 13 17.15 10.53 15.80
N GLN A 14 17.77 10.21 14.66
CA GLN A 14 17.48 8.99 13.93
C GLN A 14 17.78 7.75 14.78
N ARG A 15 18.97 7.69 15.39
CA ARG A 15 19.33 6.57 16.27
C ARG A 15 18.36 6.41 17.44
N MET A 16 17.96 7.53 18.07
CA MET A 16 16.96 7.49 19.14
C MET A 16 15.59 6.99 18.65
N ALA A 17 15.18 7.35 17.44
CA ALA A 17 13.96 6.82 16.84
C ALA A 17 14.07 5.31 16.58
N ASP A 18 15.22 4.83 16.10
CA ASP A 18 15.48 3.42 15.91
C ASP A 18 15.48 2.64 17.25
N ASP A 19 16.05 3.21 18.31
CA ASP A 19 16.05 2.65 19.67
C ASP A 19 14.62 2.58 20.25
N ILE A 20 13.80 3.63 20.05
CA ILE A 20 12.39 3.64 20.45
C ILE A 20 11.62 2.56 19.69
N TRP A 21 11.84 2.47 18.39
CA TRP A 21 11.17 1.47 17.54
C TRP A 21 11.55 0.02 17.90
N ALA A 22 12.81 -0.21 18.28
CA ALA A 22 13.29 -1.53 18.67
C ALA A 22 12.80 -1.99 20.06
N ASP A 23 12.28 -1.08 20.89
CA ASP A 23 11.82 -1.38 22.24
C ASP A 23 10.31 -1.70 22.25
N PRO A 24 9.89 -2.97 22.46
CA PRO A 24 8.47 -3.35 22.43
C PRO A 24 7.59 -2.61 23.44
N MET A 25 8.17 -2.08 24.51
CA MET A 25 7.44 -1.32 25.52
C MET A 25 7.16 0.13 25.10
N LYS A 26 7.93 0.64 24.14
CA LYS A 26 7.82 2.03 23.67
C LYS A 26 7.16 2.15 22.30
N ASN A 27 7.23 1.11 21.48
CA ASN A 27 6.74 1.16 20.11
C ASN A 27 5.26 0.76 19.98
N ASN A 28 4.64 0.21 21.02
CA ASN A 28 3.27 -0.32 20.93
C ASN A 28 2.26 0.70 20.36
N ASP A 29 2.36 1.96 20.79
CA ASP A 29 1.49 3.03 20.30
C ASP A 29 1.94 3.61 18.93
N LEU A 30 3.08 3.15 18.40
CA LEU A 30 3.68 3.61 17.15
C LEU A 30 3.49 2.62 15.99
N ILE A 31 3.00 1.42 16.29
CA ILE A 31 2.67 0.43 15.27
C ILE A 31 1.35 0.84 14.63
N ALA A 32 1.35 0.96 13.28
CA ALA A 32 0.16 1.18 12.50
C ALA A 32 -0.36 -0.14 11.93
N ASP A 33 -1.67 -0.30 11.84
CA ASP A 33 -2.23 -1.38 11.04
C ASP A 33 -2.22 -0.96 9.56
N VAL A 34 -1.38 -1.60 8.80
CA VAL A 34 -1.09 -1.25 7.41
C VAL A 34 -1.26 -2.44 6.46
N VAL A 35 -2.00 -3.46 6.89
CA VAL A 35 -2.08 -4.76 6.20
C VAL A 35 -2.60 -4.60 4.77
N GLY A 36 -3.63 -3.79 4.54
CA GLY A 36 -4.20 -3.59 3.21
C GLY A 36 -3.20 -3.02 2.22
N LEU A 37 -2.50 -1.95 2.57
CA LEU A 37 -1.48 -1.36 1.70
C LEU A 37 -0.25 -2.27 1.58
N LYS A 38 0.14 -2.95 2.65
CA LYS A 38 1.21 -3.94 2.62
C LYS A 38 0.91 -5.10 1.69
N ALA A 39 -0.36 -5.56 1.65
CA ALA A 39 -0.80 -6.58 0.70
C ALA A 39 -0.60 -6.14 -0.75
N ILE A 40 -0.88 -4.87 -1.07
CA ILE A 40 -0.63 -4.29 -2.39
C ILE A 40 0.87 -4.26 -2.67
N LEU A 41 1.68 -3.68 -1.78
CA LEU A 41 3.14 -3.56 -1.95
C LEU A 41 3.83 -4.92 -2.14
N GLU A 42 3.41 -5.95 -1.41
CA GLU A 42 4.00 -7.30 -1.51
C GLU A 42 3.60 -8.06 -2.79
N ASN A 43 2.46 -7.73 -3.39
CA ASN A 43 1.92 -8.49 -4.53
C ASN A 43 1.93 -7.70 -5.83
N GLN A 44 2.19 -6.40 -5.81
CA GLN A 44 2.25 -5.62 -7.04
C GLN A 44 3.30 -6.18 -8.00
N SER A 45 2.90 -6.33 -9.26
CA SER A 45 3.77 -6.82 -10.34
C SER A 45 3.48 -6.00 -11.59
N VAL A 46 3.93 -4.76 -11.59
CA VAL A 46 3.73 -3.82 -12.68
C VAL A 46 5.09 -3.37 -13.18
N ASN A 47 5.27 -3.39 -14.50
CA ASN A 47 6.47 -2.83 -15.11
C ASN A 47 6.29 -1.32 -15.22
N PHE A 48 7.13 -0.59 -14.50
CA PHE A 48 7.20 0.86 -14.59
C PHE A 48 8.36 1.27 -15.46
N THR A 49 8.09 2.10 -16.44
CA THR A 49 9.12 2.78 -17.21
C THR A 49 9.11 4.24 -16.77
N GLU A 50 10.21 4.72 -16.23
CA GLU A 50 10.35 6.14 -15.88
C GLU A 50 10.37 6.96 -17.17
N ILE A 51 9.45 7.91 -17.29
CA ILE A 51 9.45 8.82 -18.42
C ILE A 51 10.59 9.81 -18.22
N THR A 52 11.61 9.71 -19.04
CA THR A 52 12.70 10.67 -19.11
C THR A 52 12.20 11.94 -19.79
N GLY A 53 11.54 12.80 -19.04
CA GLY A 53 11.01 14.08 -19.51
C GLY A 53 11.28 15.20 -18.51
N THR A 54 10.84 16.41 -18.83
CA THR A 54 11.08 17.65 -18.07
C THR A 54 10.43 17.68 -16.67
N LYS A 55 9.57 16.71 -16.35
CA LYS A 55 8.97 16.57 -15.03
C LYS A 55 9.34 15.21 -14.44
N ASN A 56 10.14 15.22 -13.38
CA ASN A 56 10.61 14.02 -12.65
C ASN A 56 9.52 13.22 -11.91
N ASN A 57 8.24 13.51 -12.13
CA ASN A 57 7.09 12.91 -11.41
C ASN A 57 6.20 12.07 -12.30
N GLU A 58 6.46 12.02 -13.59
CA GLU A 58 5.66 11.23 -14.52
C GLU A 58 6.23 9.81 -14.59
N LEU A 59 5.34 8.82 -14.47
CA LEU A 59 5.65 7.42 -14.63
C LEU A 59 4.75 6.81 -15.69
N ARG A 60 5.31 6.00 -16.56
CA ARG A 60 4.57 5.25 -17.56
C ARG A 60 4.46 3.80 -17.12
N VAL A 61 3.24 3.28 -17.15
CA VAL A 61 2.94 1.87 -16.99
C VAL A 61 2.60 1.31 -18.36
N GLU A 62 3.28 0.26 -18.75
CA GLU A 62 3.06 -0.43 -20.02
C GLU A 62 2.54 -1.85 -19.76
N TRP A 63 1.56 -2.29 -20.56
CA TRP A 63 1.03 -3.65 -20.51
C TRP A 63 0.60 -4.13 -21.89
N LEU A 64 0.56 -5.45 -22.06
CA LEU A 64 0.06 -6.09 -23.27
C LEU A 64 -1.40 -6.50 -23.06
N THR A 65 -2.28 -6.11 -23.99
CA THR A 65 -3.72 -6.35 -23.91
C THR A 65 -4.16 -7.73 -24.35
N LYS A 66 -3.33 -8.46 -25.12
CA LYS A 66 -3.71 -9.77 -25.65
C LYS A 66 -3.52 -10.88 -24.63
N CYS A 67 -4.65 -11.41 -24.15
CA CYS A 67 -4.68 -12.58 -23.28
C CYS A 67 -5.10 -13.87 -23.98
N ASP A 68 -5.86 -13.77 -25.08
CA ASP A 68 -6.40 -14.89 -25.82
C ASP A 68 -5.77 -14.94 -27.21
N ILE A 69 -4.81 -15.83 -27.36
CA ILE A 69 -4.29 -16.22 -28.68
C ILE A 69 -5.03 -17.49 -29.06
N THR A 70 -5.82 -17.42 -30.11
CA THR A 70 -6.47 -18.61 -30.66
C THR A 70 -5.52 -19.25 -31.67
N PRO A 71 -4.95 -20.42 -31.36
CA PRO A 71 -4.12 -21.12 -32.34
C PRO A 71 -4.98 -21.52 -33.55
N THR A 72 -4.49 -21.23 -34.73
CA THR A 72 -5.05 -21.73 -35.98
C THR A 72 -4.45 -23.08 -36.37
N SER A 73 -5.13 -23.87 -37.17
CA SER A 73 -4.57 -25.11 -37.70
C SER A 73 -3.35 -24.84 -38.56
N CYS A 74 -2.38 -25.77 -38.53
CA CYS A 74 -1.18 -25.64 -39.36
C CYS A 74 -1.57 -25.52 -40.84
N SER A 75 -0.98 -24.54 -41.54
CA SER A 75 -1.04 -24.43 -42.99
C SER A 75 0.36 -24.64 -43.56
N ASP A 76 0.45 -25.22 -44.74
CA ASP A 76 1.72 -25.37 -45.48
C ASP A 76 2.15 -24.04 -46.15
N ASP A 77 1.45 -22.98 -45.86
CA ASP A 77 1.72 -21.65 -46.38
C ASP A 77 2.86 -20.99 -45.59
N CYS A 78 3.85 -20.44 -46.31
CA CYS A 78 4.99 -19.70 -45.72
C CYS A 78 4.62 -18.28 -45.28
N THR A 79 3.36 -17.89 -45.42
CA THR A 79 2.89 -16.57 -45.03
C THR A 79 2.66 -16.50 -43.49
N ILE A 80 3.44 -15.72 -42.79
CA ILE A 80 3.24 -15.45 -41.37
C ILE A 80 2.18 -14.35 -41.26
N THR A 81 0.94 -14.74 -41.00
CA THR A 81 -0.13 -13.82 -40.62
C THR A 81 -0.20 -13.80 -39.09
N GLY A 82 0.45 -12.87 -38.47
CA GLY A 82 0.35 -12.62 -37.04
C GLY A 82 -0.54 -11.42 -36.75
N GLU A 83 -1.26 -11.44 -35.66
CA GLU A 83 -1.85 -10.23 -35.13
C GLU A 83 -0.78 -9.41 -34.40
N ASP A 84 -0.74 -8.11 -34.63
CA ASP A 84 0.19 -7.22 -33.93
C ASP A 84 -0.07 -7.23 -32.42
N ALA A 85 1.01 -7.30 -31.62
CA ALA A 85 0.90 -7.02 -30.21
C ALA A 85 0.56 -5.53 -30.05
N ASP A 86 -0.56 -5.24 -29.39
CA ASP A 86 -0.98 -3.87 -29.14
C ASP A 86 -0.54 -3.47 -27.71
N PRO A 87 0.65 -2.86 -27.57
CA PRO A 87 1.12 -2.39 -26.27
C PRO A 87 0.29 -1.17 -25.85
N GLN A 88 -0.37 -1.28 -24.71
CA GLN A 88 -1.05 -0.17 -24.08
C GLN A 88 -0.14 0.49 -23.06
N CYS A 89 -0.27 1.80 -22.90
CA CYS A 89 0.44 2.54 -21.88
C CYS A 89 -0.48 3.56 -21.21
N LYS A 90 -0.19 3.83 -19.95
CA LYS A 90 -0.86 4.88 -19.18
C LYS A 90 0.17 5.67 -18.40
N ASP A 91 0.07 6.99 -18.52
CA ASP A 91 0.94 7.91 -17.82
C ASP A 91 0.28 8.31 -16.48
N TYR A 92 1.07 8.31 -15.42
CA TYR A 92 0.65 8.68 -14.08
C TYR A 92 1.57 9.77 -13.54
N GLU A 93 1.00 10.69 -12.77
CA GLU A 93 1.76 11.73 -12.09
C GLU A 93 1.81 11.45 -10.58
N ILE A 94 3.04 11.46 -10.01
CA ILE A 94 3.24 11.35 -8.56
C ILE A 94 3.03 12.72 -7.94
N GLU A 95 2.11 12.79 -7.01
CA GLU A 95 1.75 14.00 -6.28
C GLU A 95 2.09 13.90 -4.79
N CYS A 96 2.08 15.05 -4.10
CA CYS A 96 2.10 15.07 -2.65
C CYS A 96 0.73 14.64 -2.13
N LEU A 97 0.64 13.41 -1.62
CA LEU A 97 -0.61 12.86 -1.11
C LEU A 97 -0.99 13.47 0.24
N TYR A 98 -0.05 13.46 1.16
CA TYR A 98 -0.27 13.96 2.52
C TYR A 98 0.97 14.66 3.08
N GLU A 99 0.72 15.59 3.98
CA GLU A 99 1.77 16.22 4.78
C GLU A 99 1.33 16.36 6.24
N THR A 100 2.30 16.36 7.13
CA THR A 100 2.12 16.66 8.54
C THR A 100 3.27 17.49 9.05
N SER A 101 3.08 18.19 10.17
CA SER A 101 4.13 19.00 10.75
C SER A 101 4.00 19.09 12.26
N PHE A 102 5.13 19.25 12.94
CA PHE A 102 5.19 19.53 14.37
C PHE A 102 6.29 20.54 14.69
N LYS A 103 6.18 21.16 15.85
CA LYS A 103 7.14 22.15 16.34
C LYS A 103 7.57 21.80 17.76
N VAL A 104 8.85 21.94 18.02
CA VAL A 104 9.43 21.71 19.34
C VAL A 104 10.02 23.03 19.88
N PRO A 105 9.53 23.57 21.02
CA PRO A 105 9.99 24.81 21.56
C PRO A 105 11.40 24.65 22.20
N LEU A 106 12.38 25.38 21.68
CA LEU A 106 13.76 25.30 22.19
C LEU A 106 13.90 25.80 23.64
N ARG A 107 13.07 26.76 24.02
CA ARG A 107 13.10 27.34 25.37
C ARG A 107 12.73 26.34 26.47
N ALA A 108 11.79 25.43 26.18
CA ALA A 108 11.34 24.38 27.11
C ALA A 108 12.45 23.37 27.44
N TYR A 109 13.42 23.21 26.53
CA TYR A 109 14.49 22.23 26.63
C TYR A 109 15.89 22.85 26.75
N ARG A 110 16.00 24.11 27.23
CA ARG A 110 17.23 24.88 27.21
C ARG A 110 18.46 24.17 27.82
N ASP A 111 18.22 23.32 28.83
CA ASP A 111 19.26 22.57 29.53
C ASP A 111 19.06 21.04 29.41
N ARG A 112 18.20 20.59 28.50
CA ARG A 112 17.75 19.18 28.39
C ARG A 112 17.79 18.70 26.94
N THR A 113 18.95 18.79 26.33
CA THR A 113 19.15 18.46 24.91
C THR A 113 18.77 17.00 24.59
N ILE A 114 19.06 16.06 25.47
CA ILE A 114 18.75 14.63 25.28
C ILE A 114 17.23 14.42 25.32
N GLU A 115 16.52 14.99 26.28
CA GLU A 115 15.06 14.89 26.39
C GLU A 115 14.37 15.52 25.16
N MET A 116 14.92 16.63 24.66
CA MET A 116 14.43 17.26 23.44
C MET A 116 14.57 16.33 22.22
N GLN A 117 15.74 15.71 22.05
CA GLN A 117 16.00 14.77 20.96
C GLN A 117 15.10 13.54 21.03
N GLN A 118 14.85 13.00 22.23
CA GLN A 118 13.92 11.90 22.45
C GLN A 118 12.48 12.29 22.11
N SER A 119 12.05 13.50 22.53
CA SER A 119 10.72 14.02 22.18
C SER A 119 10.54 14.19 20.68
N ILE A 120 11.56 14.70 19.98
CA ILE A 120 11.55 14.84 18.53
C ILE A 120 11.47 13.46 17.87
N ALA A 121 12.27 12.50 18.32
CA ALA A 121 12.28 11.14 17.79
C ALA A 121 10.90 10.45 17.93
N PHE A 122 10.27 10.60 19.10
CA PHE A 122 8.94 10.06 19.34
C PHE A 122 7.87 10.74 18.47
N GLN A 123 7.86 12.08 18.43
CA GLN A 123 6.90 12.82 17.59
C GLN A 123 7.07 12.49 16.11
N LYS A 124 8.32 12.37 15.63
CA LYS A 124 8.60 11.92 14.26
C LYS A 124 7.93 10.58 13.95
N LEU A 125 8.13 9.57 14.79
CA LEU A 125 7.52 8.25 14.61
C LEU A 125 5.99 8.30 14.69
N ALA A 126 5.42 9.07 15.61
CA ALA A 126 3.98 9.24 15.73
C ALA A 126 3.36 9.90 14.49
N HIS A 127 4.03 10.92 13.94
CA HIS A 127 3.58 11.56 12.70
C HIS A 127 3.74 10.65 11.47
N MET A 128 4.80 9.83 11.42
CA MET A 128 4.96 8.82 10.37
C MET A 128 3.83 7.77 10.45
N LYS A 129 3.50 7.28 11.65
CA LYS A 129 2.37 6.38 11.87
C LYS A 129 1.06 6.97 11.31
N ALA A 130 0.77 8.23 11.67
CA ALA A 130 -0.44 8.89 11.19
C ALA A 130 -0.50 9.02 9.66
N LEU A 131 0.66 9.21 9.01
CA LEU A 131 0.74 9.20 7.55
C LEU A 131 0.55 7.78 6.98
N ASP A 132 1.14 6.75 7.61
CA ASP A 132 0.95 5.35 7.22
C ASP A 132 -0.54 4.96 7.24
N GLU A 133 -1.26 5.31 8.31
CA GLU A 133 -2.71 5.06 8.44
C GLU A 133 -3.51 5.80 7.35
N ARG A 134 -3.15 7.04 7.04
CA ARG A 134 -3.79 7.79 5.94
C ARG A 134 -3.53 7.18 4.56
N LEU A 135 -2.34 6.64 4.32
CA LEU A 135 -2.02 5.94 3.08
C LEU A 135 -2.84 4.65 2.91
N VAL A 136 -3.09 3.92 3.99
CA VAL A 136 -3.97 2.74 3.95
C VAL A 136 -5.39 3.12 3.54
N ILE A 137 -5.95 4.17 4.15
CA ILE A 137 -7.29 4.69 3.80
C ILE A 137 -7.32 5.14 2.33
N TYR A 138 -6.29 5.85 1.86
CA TYR A 138 -6.16 6.27 0.47
C TYR A 138 -6.14 5.08 -0.49
N ALA A 139 -5.34 4.05 -0.18
CA ALA A 139 -5.25 2.86 -1.00
C ALA A 139 -6.57 2.09 -1.03
N GLY A 140 -7.22 1.91 0.11
CA GLY A 140 -8.54 1.26 0.22
C GLY A 140 -9.63 2.00 -0.58
N ALA A 141 -9.69 3.32 -0.46
CA ALA A 141 -10.62 4.15 -1.23
C ALA A 141 -10.35 4.05 -2.75
N GLY A 142 -9.08 3.99 -3.16
CA GLY A 142 -8.71 3.80 -4.56
C GLY A 142 -9.09 2.42 -5.11
N VAL A 143 -8.96 1.37 -4.31
CA VAL A 143 -9.43 0.01 -4.65
C VAL A 143 -10.94 0.02 -4.81
N LEU A 144 -11.68 0.60 -3.85
CA LEU A 144 -13.15 0.65 -3.87
C LEU A 144 -13.69 1.46 -5.06
N ALA A 145 -13.02 2.55 -5.43
CA ALA A 145 -13.44 3.39 -6.56
C ALA A 145 -13.22 2.74 -7.94
N ASN A 146 -12.45 1.65 -8.01
CA ASN A 146 -12.06 1.00 -9.26
C ASN A 146 -12.43 -0.49 -9.31
N LEU A 147 -13.60 -0.84 -8.80
CA LEU A 147 -14.10 -2.21 -8.83
C LEU A 147 -14.44 -2.65 -10.26
N GLY A 148 -14.03 -3.86 -10.62
CA GLY A 148 -14.44 -4.53 -11.83
C GLY A 148 -15.68 -5.38 -11.62
N THR A 149 -16.28 -5.83 -12.71
CA THR A 149 -17.45 -6.71 -12.70
C THR A 149 -17.01 -8.17 -12.69
N ASN A 150 -17.59 -8.97 -11.79
CA ASN A 150 -17.34 -10.41 -11.75
C ASN A 150 -18.07 -11.09 -12.92
N LEU A 151 -17.32 -11.77 -13.78
CA LEU A 151 -17.87 -12.49 -14.94
C LEU A 151 -18.52 -13.83 -14.56
N PHE A 152 -18.27 -14.31 -13.33
CA PHE A 152 -18.89 -15.53 -12.82
C PHE A 152 -20.19 -15.22 -12.09
N THR A 153 -21.30 -15.34 -12.79
CA THR A 153 -22.66 -15.05 -12.30
C THR A 153 -23.42 -16.28 -11.81
N GLN A 154 -22.77 -17.44 -11.76
CA GLN A 154 -23.37 -18.71 -11.33
C GLN A 154 -22.86 -19.14 -9.96
N GLY A 155 -23.57 -20.05 -9.31
CA GLY A 155 -23.17 -20.61 -8.02
C GLY A 155 -23.77 -19.86 -6.84
N VAL A 156 -22.97 -19.64 -5.79
CA VAL A 156 -23.44 -19.07 -4.51
C VAL A 156 -23.45 -17.54 -4.47
N GLY A 157 -22.85 -16.92 -5.49
CA GLY A 157 -22.75 -15.45 -5.56
C GLY A 157 -23.83 -14.84 -6.45
N ASN A 158 -24.45 -13.77 -5.98
CA ASN A 158 -25.34 -12.90 -6.74
C ASN A 158 -24.60 -11.62 -7.12
N VAL A 159 -24.41 -11.38 -8.43
CA VAL A 159 -23.66 -10.21 -8.94
C VAL A 159 -24.62 -9.06 -9.20
N VAL A 160 -24.44 -7.97 -8.46
CA VAL A 160 -25.21 -6.72 -8.61
C VAL A 160 -24.23 -5.58 -8.88
N GLY A 161 -24.19 -5.10 -10.11
CA GLY A 161 -23.21 -4.11 -10.54
C GLY A 161 -21.77 -4.62 -10.42
N THR A 162 -20.95 -3.97 -9.60
CA THR A 162 -19.56 -4.36 -9.35
C THR A 162 -19.38 -5.20 -8.07
N THR A 163 -20.44 -5.44 -7.31
CA THR A 163 -20.41 -6.20 -6.06
C THR A 163 -20.98 -7.58 -6.26
N THR A 164 -20.35 -8.58 -5.69
CA THR A 164 -20.85 -9.94 -5.62
C THR A 164 -21.32 -10.25 -4.21
N PHE A 165 -22.62 -10.42 -4.04
CA PHE A 165 -23.23 -10.78 -2.76
C PHE A 165 -23.21 -12.29 -2.57
N ILE A 166 -22.78 -12.74 -1.41
CA ILE A 166 -22.76 -14.17 -1.01
C ILE A 166 -23.56 -14.30 0.28
N ALA A 167 -24.62 -15.08 0.21
CA ALA A 167 -25.50 -15.28 1.36
C ALA A 167 -24.72 -15.92 2.55
N PRO A 168 -25.05 -15.54 3.80
CA PRO A 168 -24.30 -15.94 5.00
C PRO A 168 -24.08 -17.45 5.14
N GLN A 169 -25.04 -18.28 4.70
CA GLN A 169 -24.93 -19.73 4.78
C GLN A 169 -23.85 -20.34 3.89
N TYR A 170 -23.36 -19.60 2.90
CA TYR A 170 -22.32 -20.05 1.96
C TYR A 170 -20.92 -19.56 2.35
N TRP A 171 -20.82 -18.76 3.41
CA TRP A 171 -19.53 -18.37 3.99
C TRP A 171 -18.95 -19.52 4.83
N ASP A 172 -18.75 -20.65 4.16
CA ASP A 172 -18.21 -21.89 4.69
C ASP A 172 -17.17 -22.48 3.71
N ASP A 173 -17.01 -23.82 3.69
CA ASP A 173 -16.09 -24.48 2.75
C ASP A 173 -16.44 -24.25 1.28
N ALA A 174 -17.69 -24.01 0.95
CA ALA A 174 -18.14 -23.84 -0.43
C ALA A 174 -17.57 -22.55 -1.04
N ILE A 175 -17.26 -21.53 -0.22
CA ILE A 175 -16.72 -20.25 -0.69
C ILE A 175 -15.37 -20.41 -1.41
N TRP A 176 -14.56 -21.38 -1.02
CA TRP A 176 -13.26 -21.63 -1.65
C TRP A 176 -13.40 -22.19 -3.05
N GLY A 177 -14.34 -23.10 -3.23
CA GLY A 177 -14.69 -23.61 -4.55
C GLY A 177 -15.24 -22.50 -5.45
N TYR A 178 -16.02 -21.59 -4.89
CA TYR A 178 -16.51 -20.42 -5.58
C TYR A 178 -15.38 -19.47 -5.99
N PHE A 179 -14.49 -19.11 -5.09
CA PHE A 179 -13.35 -18.24 -5.41
C PHE A 179 -12.41 -18.84 -6.45
N ASP A 180 -12.21 -20.17 -6.46
CA ASP A 180 -11.42 -20.83 -7.50
C ASP A 180 -12.09 -20.74 -8.88
N GLN A 181 -13.41 -20.84 -8.94
CA GLN A 181 -14.17 -20.65 -10.19
C GLN A 181 -14.16 -19.19 -10.65
N VAL A 182 -14.36 -18.25 -9.73
CA VAL A 182 -14.23 -16.80 -10.01
C VAL A 182 -12.86 -16.50 -10.59
N LYS A 183 -11.80 -16.99 -9.95
CA LYS A 183 -10.42 -16.83 -10.41
C LYS A 183 -10.24 -17.35 -11.85
N ARG A 184 -10.78 -18.53 -12.17
CA ARG A 184 -10.64 -19.13 -13.50
C ARG A 184 -11.39 -18.36 -14.57
N LEU A 185 -12.65 -18.00 -14.31
CA LEU A 185 -13.49 -17.33 -15.29
C LEU A 185 -13.10 -15.88 -15.53
N ASN A 186 -12.66 -15.19 -14.49
CA ASN A 186 -12.09 -13.83 -14.64
C ASN A 186 -10.61 -13.87 -15.09
N LYS A 187 -10.05 -15.05 -15.41
CA LYS A 187 -8.67 -15.24 -15.87
C LYS A 187 -7.60 -14.65 -14.92
N PHE A 188 -7.89 -14.60 -13.63
CA PHE A 188 -6.96 -14.05 -12.64
C PHE A 188 -5.80 -15.00 -12.39
N ARG A 189 -4.58 -14.53 -12.64
CA ARG A 189 -3.34 -15.24 -12.35
C ARG A 189 -2.76 -14.75 -11.03
N ASN A 190 -2.61 -15.67 -10.06
CA ASN A 190 -2.06 -15.36 -8.74
C ASN A 190 -2.74 -14.17 -8.03
N PRO A 191 -4.08 -14.16 -7.92
CA PRO A 191 -4.76 -13.13 -7.15
C PRO A 191 -4.43 -13.28 -5.67
N TYR A 192 -4.68 -12.21 -4.92
CA TYR A 192 -4.67 -12.22 -3.47
C TYR A 192 -6.00 -11.68 -2.95
N LEU A 193 -6.34 -12.06 -1.72
CA LEU A 193 -7.53 -11.59 -1.02
C LEU A 193 -7.11 -10.62 0.08
N VAL A 194 -7.80 -9.50 0.15
CA VAL A 194 -7.81 -8.60 1.30
C VAL A 194 -9.19 -8.68 1.90
N THR A 195 -9.29 -9.08 3.17
CA THR A 195 -10.56 -9.40 3.78
C THR A 195 -10.68 -8.79 5.17
N GLY A 196 -11.90 -8.39 5.54
CA GLY A 196 -12.25 -8.01 6.89
C GLY A 196 -12.29 -9.23 7.85
N ASN A 197 -12.74 -8.98 9.07
CA ASN A 197 -12.67 -9.96 10.15
C ASN A 197 -13.41 -11.27 9.91
N ASN A 198 -14.58 -11.22 9.24
CA ASN A 198 -15.49 -12.38 9.18
C ASN A 198 -14.90 -13.56 8.38
N LEU A 199 -14.41 -13.32 7.18
CA LEU A 199 -13.82 -14.37 6.36
C LEU A 199 -12.51 -14.88 6.97
N TYR A 200 -11.71 -14.00 7.54
CA TYR A 200 -10.46 -14.39 8.17
C TYR A 200 -10.68 -15.29 9.39
N GLN A 201 -11.66 -14.98 10.24
CA GLN A 201 -12.00 -15.83 11.38
C GLN A 201 -12.47 -17.22 10.95
N LEU A 202 -13.25 -17.29 9.87
CA LEU A 202 -13.69 -18.55 9.29
C LEU A 202 -12.51 -19.40 8.81
N LEU A 203 -11.53 -18.75 8.19
CA LEU A 203 -10.26 -19.37 7.78
C LEU A 203 -9.42 -19.81 8.97
N PHE A 204 -9.31 -18.95 9.99
CA PHE A 204 -8.52 -19.21 11.17
C PHE A 204 -9.05 -20.41 11.97
N ASN A 205 -10.36 -20.49 12.17
CA ASN A 205 -10.99 -21.61 12.87
C ASN A 205 -10.72 -22.95 12.19
N ARG A 206 -10.74 -23.00 10.87
CA ARG A 206 -10.46 -24.22 10.10
C ARG A 206 -8.99 -24.58 10.04
N THR A 207 -8.12 -23.59 10.06
CA THR A 207 -6.68 -23.85 10.09
C THR A 207 -6.22 -24.41 11.45
N LEU A 208 -6.91 -24.06 12.52
CA LEU A 208 -6.69 -24.70 13.84
C LEU A 208 -7.02 -26.19 13.81
N GLU A 209 -8.04 -26.61 13.03
CA GLU A 209 -8.36 -28.03 12.84
C GLU A 209 -7.35 -28.77 11.94
N ALA A 210 -6.66 -28.05 11.07
CA ALA A 210 -5.68 -28.60 10.12
C ALA A 210 -4.22 -28.45 10.57
N CYS A 211 -3.97 -28.01 11.80
CA CYS A 211 -2.62 -27.90 12.35
C CYS A 211 -1.95 -29.26 12.46
N ASN A 212 -0.95 -29.50 11.63
CA ASN A 212 -0.07 -30.65 11.72
C ASN A 212 1.04 -30.40 12.75
N ALA A 213 1.76 -31.47 13.11
CA ALA A 213 2.81 -31.51 14.15
C ALA A 213 3.95 -30.46 13.98
N ASP A 214 4.07 -29.83 12.82
CA ASP A 214 5.09 -28.82 12.51
C ASP A 214 4.71 -27.38 12.92
N GLY A 215 3.61 -27.21 13.66
CA GLY A 215 3.11 -25.92 14.14
C GLY A 215 2.14 -25.22 13.19
N CYS A 216 1.19 -24.48 13.78
CA CYS A 216 0.25 -23.65 13.05
C CYS A 216 0.99 -22.43 12.48
N GLY A 217 1.78 -22.65 11.46
CA GLY A 217 2.42 -21.58 10.71
C GLY A 217 1.37 -20.71 10.01
N ASN A 218 1.60 -19.41 9.98
CA ASN A 218 0.76 -18.42 9.32
C ASN A 218 0.21 -18.93 7.98
N PHE A 219 -1.05 -19.35 7.96
CA PHE A 219 -1.73 -19.72 6.72
C PHE A 219 -1.94 -18.47 5.87
N LYS A 220 -0.92 -18.18 5.08
CA LYS A 220 -0.95 -17.08 4.13
C LYS A 220 -1.50 -17.49 2.76
N LYS A 221 -1.94 -18.76 2.62
CA LYS A 221 -2.28 -19.31 1.30
C LYS A 221 -3.36 -20.39 1.38
N ILE A 222 -4.47 -20.21 0.68
CA ILE A 222 -5.48 -21.24 0.46
C ILE A 222 -5.65 -21.43 -1.05
N ASN A 223 -5.58 -22.67 -1.53
CA ASN A 223 -5.68 -22.98 -2.95
C ASN A 223 -4.84 -22.05 -3.86
N THR A 224 -3.60 -21.78 -3.46
CA THR A 224 -2.69 -20.82 -4.13
C THR A 224 -3.04 -19.34 -4.01
N ILE A 225 -4.12 -18.96 -3.33
CA ILE A 225 -4.50 -17.56 -3.09
C ILE A 225 -3.93 -17.12 -1.75
N LYS A 226 -3.19 -16.02 -1.73
CA LYS A 226 -2.75 -15.39 -0.48
C LYS A 226 -3.91 -14.62 0.14
N VAL A 227 -4.04 -14.68 1.46
CA VAL A 227 -5.10 -13.98 2.20
C VAL A 227 -4.48 -13.05 3.22
N TYR A 228 -4.93 -11.81 3.22
CA TYR A 228 -4.53 -10.77 4.15
C TYR A 228 -5.75 -10.30 4.92
N GLN A 229 -5.63 -10.25 6.24
CA GLN A 229 -6.65 -9.66 7.10
C GLN A 229 -6.35 -8.18 7.26
N ASP A 230 -7.32 -7.34 6.93
CA ASP A 230 -7.25 -5.90 7.15
C ASP A 230 -8.40 -5.46 8.07
N PRO A 231 -8.19 -5.46 9.39
CA PRO A 231 -9.24 -5.13 10.35
C PRO A 231 -9.54 -3.64 10.44
N GLU A 232 -8.61 -2.77 10.06
CA GLU A 232 -8.74 -1.34 10.29
C GLU A 232 -9.31 -0.54 9.11
N ASN A 233 -9.36 -1.10 7.92
CA ASN A 233 -10.08 -0.47 6.81
C ASN A 233 -11.61 -0.49 6.98
N VAL A 234 -12.08 -0.76 8.19
CA VAL A 234 -13.49 -0.75 8.58
C VAL A 234 -14.17 0.59 8.28
N GLU A 235 -13.40 1.69 8.22
CA GLU A 235 -13.94 3.01 7.85
C GLU A 235 -14.19 3.17 6.34
N THR A 236 -13.49 2.36 5.52
CA THR A 236 -13.56 2.48 4.05
C THR A 236 -14.50 1.45 3.42
N TYR A 237 -14.65 0.28 4.05
CA TYR A 237 -15.57 -0.78 3.62
C TYR A 237 -16.15 -1.53 4.82
N ALA A 238 -17.35 -2.10 4.65
CA ALA A 238 -18.04 -2.77 5.73
C ALA A 238 -17.27 -4.00 6.26
N PRO A 239 -17.37 -4.31 7.58
CA PRO A 239 -16.75 -5.50 8.15
C PRO A 239 -17.33 -6.76 7.49
N GLY A 240 -16.59 -7.43 6.69
CA GLY A 240 -17.04 -8.61 5.96
C GLY A 240 -16.78 -8.55 4.47
N ASP A 241 -16.47 -7.36 3.97
CA ASP A 241 -16.08 -7.19 2.58
C ASP A 241 -14.74 -7.88 2.32
N THR A 242 -14.69 -8.51 1.16
CA THR A 242 -13.50 -9.22 0.70
C THR A 242 -13.18 -8.77 -0.72
N PHE A 243 -11.95 -8.35 -0.93
CA PHE A 243 -11.47 -7.97 -2.24
C PHE A 243 -10.57 -9.07 -2.79
N MET A 244 -10.86 -9.53 -4.00
CA MET A 244 -9.95 -10.37 -4.77
C MET A 244 -9.25 -9.47 -5.78
N ILE A 245 -7.95 -9.33 -5.65
CA ILE A 245 -7.16 -8.40 -6.44
C ILE A 245 -6.15 -9.19 -7.28
N HIS A 246 -6.18 -8.98 -8.58
CA HIS A 246 -5.15 -9.51 -9.48
C HIS A 246 -3.83 -8.76 -9.25
N LYS A 247 -2.71 -9.47 -9.21
CA LYS A 247 -1.41 -8.90 -8.85
C LYS A 247 -0.92 -7.72 -9.71
N THR A 248 -1.46 -7.56 -10.92
CA THR A 248 -1.11 -6.45 -11.83
C THR A 248 -2.14 -5.33 -11.83
N ALA A 249 -3.26 -5.50 -11.12
CA ALA A 249 -4.36 -4.54 -11.15
C ALA A 249 -4.04 -3.26 -10.40
N VAL A 250 -3.37 -3.39 -9.26
CA VAL A 250 -3.11 -2.27 -8.36
C VAL A 250 -1.62 -2.21 -8.03
N ALA A 251 -1.07 -1.02 -8.08
CA ALA A 251 0.27 -0.75 -7.58
C ALA A 251 0.31 0.58 -6.83
N PHE A 252 0.95 0.60 -5.69
CA PHE A 252 1.25 1.83 -4.98
C PHE A 252 2.66 2.29 -5.33
N LEU A 253 2.75 3.49 -5.88
CA LEU A 253 3.99 4.11 -6.31
C LEU A 253 4.34 5.22 -5.32
N ASN A 254 5.55 5.17 -4.81
CA ASN A 254 6.06 6.17 -3.88
C ASN A 254 7.42 6.65 -4.34
N LYS A 255 7.66 7.94 -4.21
CA LYS A 255 8.92 8.57 -4.59
C LYS A 255 9.45 9.45 -3.47
N ALA A 256 10.68 9.21 -3.07
CA ALA A 256 11.43 10.14 -2.24
C ALA A 256 12.13 11.17 -3.14
N TRP A 257 11.86 12.45 -2.91
CA TRP A 257 12.47 13.52 -3.69
C TRP A 257 13.95 13.68 -3.42
N ASN A 258 14.34 13.49 -2.17
CA ASN A 258 15.70 13.79 -1.75
C ASN A 258 16.60 12.57 -1.62
N LYS A 259 16.11 11.35 -1.57
CA LYS A 259 16.87 10.08 -1.37
C LYS A 259 18.16 10.21 -0.52
N ILE A 260 18.22 11.26 0.31
CA ILE A 260 19.36 11.61 1.12
C ILE A 260 19.07 11.10 2.53
N ASN A 261 19.94 10.23 3.02
CA ASN A 261 19.87 9.77 4.41
C ASN A 261 20.06 10.96 5.36
N PRO A 262 19.44 11.00 6.55
CA PRO A 262 19.68 12.04 7.58
C PRO A 262 21.17 12.31 7.87
N ILE A 263 22.03 11.29 7.71
CA ILE A 263 23.49 11.41 7.86
C ILE A 263 24.09 12.38 6.84
N ASN A 264 23.49 12.47 5.65
CA ASN A 264 23.95 13.28 4.53
C ASN A 264 23.01 14.45 4.25
N ALA A 265 22.14 14.80 5.20
CA ALA A 265 21.23 15.91 5.05
C ALA A 265 22.00 17.20 4.72
N GLU A 266 21.53 17.91 3.72
CA GLU A 266 22.15 19.15 3.24
C GLU A 266 21.36 20.37 3.71
N LEU A 267 22.10 21.42 4.09
CA LEU A 267 21.52 22.73 4.35
C LEU A 267 21.25 23.43 3.02
N LYS A 268 19.98 23.60 2.69
CA LYS A 268 19.56 24.31 1.49
C LYS A 268 19.60 25.84 1.65
N ALA A 269 19.79 26.54 0.55
CA ALA A 269 19.73 27.99 0.53
C ALA A 269 18.35 28.48 1.01
N GLY A 270 18.27 29.08 2.20
CA GLY A 270 17.03 29.45 2.86
C GLY A 270 16.90 28.86 4.28
N GLN A 271 17.94 28.22 4.77
CA GLN A 271 18.10 27.81 6.17
C GLN A 271 17.17 26.65 6.58
N TYR A 272 17.02 25.64 5.74
CA TYR A 272 16.32 24.41 6.10
C TYR A 272 17.14 23.17 5.72
N TRP A 273 16.89 22.08 6.45
CA TRP A 273 17.48 20.77 6.21
C TRP A 273 16.45 19.88 5.52
N GLU A 274 16.89 19.10 4.54
CA GLU A 274 16.06 18.13 3.84
C GLU A 274 16.72 16.76 3.82
N TRP A 275 15.92 15.71 4.02
CA TRP A 275 16.32 14.31 3.89
C TRP A 275 15.09 13.44 3.67
N SER A 276 15.30 12.16 3.38
CA SER A 276 14.22 11.18 3.24
C SER A 276 14.49 9.98 4.13
N GLU A 277 13.43 9.43 4.71
CA GLU A 277 13.48 8.23 5.54
C GLU A 277 12.38 7.25 5.11
N GLU A 278 12.66 5.96 5.24
CA GLU A 278 11.71 4.91 5.00
C GLU A 278 10.76 4.72 6.19
N SER A 279 9.48 4.44 5.92
CA SER A 279 8.52 4.08 6.96
C SER A 279 8.95 2.82 7.71
N LYS A 280 8.72 2.82 9.02
CA LYS A 280 8.97 1.65 9.86
C LYS A 280 7.82 0.62 9.76
N ASN A 281 6.59 1.07 9.49
CA ASN A 281 5.42 0.21 9.34
C ASN A 281 5.28 -0.33 7.91
N LEU A 282 5.66 0.48 6.91
CA LEU A 282 5.52 0.21 5.48
C LEU A 282 6.89 0.19 4.78
N PRO A 283 7.63 -0.91 4.83
CA PRO A 283 8.88 -1.03 4.08
C PRO A 283 8.67 -0.76 2.59
N GLY A 284 9.55 0.08 2.02
CA GLY A 284 9.45 0.54 0.63
C GLY A 284 8.73 1.87 0.46
N VAL A 285 8.09 2.41 1.50
CA VAL A 285 7.47 3.74 1.48
C VAL A 285 8.39 4.77 2.13
N TRP A 286 8.68 5.83 1.40
CA TRP A 286 9.61 6.88 1.79
C TRP A 286 8.89 8.18 2.06
N TYR A 287 9.33 8.88 3.09
CA TYR A 287 8.87 10.20 3.50
C TYR A 287 9.96 11.23 3.32
N ASP A 288 9.60 12.41 2.83
CA ASP A 288 10.49 13.56 2.72
C ASP A 288 10.34 14.46 3.94
N PHE A 289 11.43 14.72 4.59
CA PHE A 289 11.53 15.55 5.78
C PHE A 289 12.12 16.89 5.44
N THR A 290 11.55 17.92 6.03
CA THR A 290 12.11 19.27 6.03
C THR A 290 12.17 19.79 7.48
N MET A 291 13.30 20.31 7.91
CA MET A 291 13.46 20.91 9.23
C MET A 291 14.03 22.32 9.10
N ARG A 292 13.48 23.25 9.87
CA ARG A 292 14.00 24.61 10.00
C ARG A 292 13.85 25.11 11.41
N GLU A 293 14.72 26.05 11.78
CA GLU A 293 14.49 26.90 12.97
C GLU A 293 13.56 28.05 12.60
N THR A 294 12.59 28.34 13.44
CA THR A 294 11.65 29.46 13.29
C THR A 294 11.48 30.19 14.60
N CYS A 295 11.19 31.48 14.52
CA CYS A 295 10.89 32.32 15.67
C CYS A 295 9.45 32.80 15.56
N GLU A 296 8.62 32.46 16.54
CA GLU A 296 7.23 32.89 16.62
C GLU A 296 6.96 33.43 18.03
N SER A 297 6.34 34.60 18.13
CA SER A 297 5.96 35.24 19.42
C SER A 297 7.11 35.33 20.42
N ASN A 298 8.32 35.66 19.97
CA ASN A 298 9.57 35.74 20.76
C ASN A 298 10.08 34.37 21.29
N ASP A 299 9.54 33.26 20.85
CA ASP A 299 10.08 31.94 21.17
C ASP A 299 10.69 31.28 19.91
N PHE A 300 11.77 30.53 20.12
CA PHE A 300 12.44 29.79 19.07
C PHE A 300 11.94 28.32 19.05
N TYR A 301 11.66 27.83 17.86
CA TYR A 301 11.18 26.48 17.63
C TYR A 301 12.03 25.76 16.58
N GLN A 302 12.18 24.47 16.73
CA GLN A 302 12.51 23.58 15.61
C GLN A 302 11.19 23.09 14.99
N ALA A 303 10.96 23.45 13.74
CA ALA A 303 9.77 23.05 12.99
C ALA A 303 10.13 21.95 12.00
N TYR A 304 9.38 20.87 12.06
CA TYR A 304 9.50 19.71 11.20
C TYR A 304 8.28 19.60 10.30
N LYS A 305 8.50 19.28 9.03
CA LYS A 305 7.45 18.94 8.07
C LYS A 305 7.80 17.59 7.45
N ILE A 306 6.82 16.71 7.35
CA ILE A 306 6.93 15.38 6.76
C ILE A 306 5.93 15.30 5.62
N LYS A 307 6.38 14.87 4.45
CA LYS A 307 5.56 14.70 3.26
C LYS A 307 5.68 13.31 2.71
N VAL A 308 4.60 12.83 2.10
CA VAL A 308 4.61 11.61 1.31
C VAL A 308 4.14 11.92 -0.12
N HIS A 309 4.96 11.53 -1.07
CA HIS A 309 4.66 11.65 -2.50
C HIS A 309 4.39 10.26 -3.06
N GLY A 310 3.28 10.11 -3.73
CA GLY A 310 2.92 8.81 -4.28
C GLY A 310 1.65 8.88 -5.10
N LEU A 311 1.22 7.73 -5.58
CA LEU A 311 -0.07 7.52 -6.20
C LEU A 311 -0.46 6.04 -6.12
N LEU A 312 -1.75 5.77 -6.20
CA LEU A 312 -2.28 4.44 -6.44
C LEU A 312 -2.58 4.29 -7.93
N ALA A 313 -1.79 3.49 -8.62
CA ALA A 313 -2.03 3.16 -10.02
C ALA A 313 -3.00 1.98 -10.08
N VAL A 314 -4.15 2.18 -10.72
CA VAL A 314 -5.08 1.10 -11.04
C VAL A 314 -5.10 0.93 -12.55
N ASN A 315 -4.69 -0.25 -13.00
CA ASN A 315 -4.57 -0.56 -14.41
C ASN A 315 -5.81 -1.29 -14.91
N PRO A 316 -6.23 -1.07 -16.16
CA PRO A 316 -7.18 -1.95 -16.81
C PRO A 316 -6.68 -3.39 -16.78
N PHE A 317 -7.61 -4.33 -16.71
CA PHE A 317 -7.23 -5.74 -16.72
C PHE A 317 -6.71 -6.12 -18.13
N PRO A 318 -5.53 -6.76 -18.24
CA PRO A 318 -4.92 -7.01 -19.56
C PRO A 318 -5.78 -7.83 -20.52
N CYS A 319 -6.72 -8.63 -20.01
CA CYS A 319 -7.60 -9.48 -20.80
C CYS A 319 -8.96 -8.84 -21.08
N ASP A 320 -9.27 -7.73 -20.44
CA ASP A 320 -10.51 -6.97 -20.63
C ASP A 320 -10.26 -5.52 -20.27
N GLU A 321 -9.99 -4.69 -21.26
CA GLU A 321 -9.68 -3.28 -21.09
C GLU A 321 -10.80 -2.45 -20.46
N ASN A 322 -12.04 -2.95 -20.52
CA ASN A 322 -13.22 -2.34 -19.90
C ASN A 322 -13.44 -2.78 -18.46
N ASN A 323 -12.56 -3.61 -17.91
CA ASN A 323 -12.66 -4.13 -16.56
C ASN A 323 -11.36 -3.89 -15.79
N THR A 324 -11.45 -3.94 -14.47
CA THR A 324 -10.26 -3.91 -13.59
C THR A 324 -10.05 -5.30 -13.00
N GLY A 325 -8.84 -5.59 -12.57
CA GLY A 325 -8.54 -6.84 -11.89
C GLY A 325 -8.93 -6.85 -10.40
N ILE A 326 -9.98 -6.12 -10.00
CA ILE A 326 -10.42 -5.95 -8.61
C ILE A 326 -11.88 -6.39 -8.50
N LEU A 327 -12.16 -7.42 -7.72
CA LEU A 327 -13.52 -7.89 -7.46
C LEU A 327 -13.85 -7.75 -5.98
N MET A 328 -15.08 -7.34 -5.67
CA MET A 328 -15.61 -7.20 -4.32
C MET A 328 -16.65 -8.27 -4.02
N PHE A 329 -16.56 -8.84 -2.83
CA PHE A 329 -17.50 -9.82 -2.29
C PHE A 329 -18.02 -9.33 -0.95
N GLU A 330 -19.34 -9.32 -0.80
CA GLU A 330 -20.03 -8.87 0.39
C GLU A 330 -20.93 -9.98 0.95
N CYS A 331 -21.04 -10.04 2.26
CA CYS A 331 -21.94 -10.98 2.92
C CYS A 331 -23.36 -10.43 2.88
N GLY A 332 -24.24 -11.05 2.07
CA GLY A 332 -25.61 -10.58 1.91
C GLY A 332 -26.33 -11.30 0.77
N THR A 333 -27.57 -10.89 0.49
CA THR A 333 -28.39 -11.44 -0.61
C THR A 333 -28.39 -10.55 -1.85
N GLY A 334 -28.04 -9.28 -1.70
CA GLY A 334 -28.02 -8.32 -2.82
C GLY A 334 -29.43 -7.85 -3.23
N ASP A 335 -30.41 -7.95 -2.32
CA ASP A 335 -31.82 -7.53 -2.54
C ASP A 335 -32.00 -6.04 -2.28
#